data_373525e3e1c540c724aa74293fc45c96
#
_entry.id   373525e3e1c540c724aa74293fc45c96
#
_cell.length_a   1.000
_cell.length_b   1.000
_cell.length_c   1.000
_cell.angle_alpha   90.00
_cell.angle_beta   90.00
_cell.angle_gamma   90.00
#
_symmetry.space_group_name_H-M   'P 1'
#
loop_
_entity.id
_entity.type
_entity.pdbx_description
1 polymer ?
#
loop_
_entity_poly.entity_id
_entity_poly.type
_entity_poly.pdbx_seq_one_letter_code
_entity_poly.pdbx_strand_id
1 'polypeptide(L)'
;MTRNIKSGGRLGKEYFYVYETGEVTSSNDPDIEVGSNVYDDGVRKDIREEEDRPTDTDENVNRIRGVVDSLGRRNRRMHPTDIMQALITALDPVEGMPQPDKYYTYIYNAKTPNIRYDQHPLVLVSSVGTEGFTAFSLHWRMMRKYTYPEIASSLYEIYPSEVSDALRLPTAYYLTNN
;
A
#
# COMPACT_ATOMS: atom_id res chain seq x y z
N MET A 1 20.87 -30.75 -20.24
CA MET A 1 19.71 -30.74 -19.34
C MET A 1 19.19 -29.29 -19.34
N THR A 2 18.02 -29.08 -19.87
CA THR A 2 17.40 -27.76 -19.88
C THR A 2 16.87 -27.47 -18.49
N ARG A 3 17.37 -26.43 -17.82
CA ARG A 3 16.86 -26.01 -16.50
C ARG A 3 15.63 -25.13 -16.72
N ASN A 4 14.51 -25.46 -16.09
CA ASN A 4 13.31 -24.64 -16.14
C ASN A 4 13.47 -23.42 -15.24
N ILE A 5 13.38 -22.21 -15.80
CA ILE A 5 13.44 -20.95 -15.07
C ILE A 5 12.05 -20.70 -14.43
N LYS A 6 11.99 -20.53 -13.12
CA LYS A 6 10.76 -20.25 -12.38
C LYS A 6 10.47 -18.76 -12.28
N SER A 7 11.50 -17.95 -12.09
CA SER A 7 11.41 -16.50 -12.13
C SER A 7 12.78 -15.87 -12.40
N GLY A 8 12.82 -14.63 -12.84
CA GLY A 8 14.04 -13.89 -13.04
C GLY A 8 13.84 -12.40 -12.77
N GLY A 9 14.90 -11.68 -12.44
CA GLY A 9 14.84 -10.26 -12.13
C GLY A 9 16.19 -9.57 -12.33
N ARG A 10 16.23 -8.27 -12.10
CA ARG A 10 17.42 -7.45 -12.16
C ARG A 10 17.76 -6.88 -10.79
N LEU A 11 18.98 -7.13 -10.34
CA LEU A 11 19.51 -6.57 -9.10
C LEU A 11 20.68 -5.62 -9.46
N GLY A 12 20.46 -4.31 -9.48
CA GLY A 12 21.47 -3.36 -9.92
C GLY A 12 21.84 -3.54 -11.40
N LYS A 13 23.10 -3.93 -11.66
CA LYS A 13 23.62 -4.24 -13.01
C LYS A 13 23.62 -5.73 -13.35
N GLU A 14 23.25 -6.57 -12.39
CA GLU A 14 23.27 -8.02 -12.53
C GLU A 14 21.85 -8.57 -12.66
N TYR A 15 21.71 -9.66 -13.42
CA TYR A 15 20.46 -10.41 -13.54
C TYR A 15 20.58 -11.68 -12.73
N PHE A 16 19.48 -12.08 -12.07
CA PHE A 16 19.38 -13.36 -11.38
C PHE A 16 18.17 -14.14 -11.88
N TYR A 17 18.26 -15.46 -11.80
CA TYR A 17 17.23 -16.38 -12.21
C TYR A 17 16.99 -17.39 -11.09
N VAL A 18 15.72 -17.69 -10.83
CA VAL A 18 15.30 -18.70 -9.84
C VAL A 18 14.76 -19.91 -10.59
N TYR A 19 15.36 -21.05 -10.40
CA TYR A 19 14.93 -22.31 -10.99
C TYR A 19 13.94 -23.04 -10.09
N GLU A 20 13.23 -24.03 -10.63
CA GLU A 20 12.30 -24.88 -9.86
C GLU A 20 12.98 -25.59 -8.67
N THR A 21 14.28 -25.82 -8.74
CA THR A 21 15.10 -26.40 -7.65
C THR A 21 15.35 -25.40 -6.50
N GLY A 22 14.97 -24.13 -6.63
CA GLY A 22 15.26 -23.06 -5.66
C GLY A 22 16.69 -22.50 -5.77
N GLU A 23 17.49 -22.96 -6.75
CA GLU A 23 18.82 -22.41 -7.02
C GLU A 23 18.71 -21.02 -7.66
N VAL A 24 19.56 -20.10 -7.22
CA VAL A 24 19.69 -18.75 -7.77
C VAL A 24 21.03 -18.65 -8.45
N THR A 25 21.04 -18.28 -9.74
CA THR A 25 22.27 -18.08 -10.51
C THR A 25 22.30 -16.66 -11.10
N SER A 26 23.51 -16.15 -11.31
CA SER A 26 23.72 -14.85 -11.95
C SER A 26 23.82 -14.98 -13.48
N SER A 27 23.72 -13.87 -14.17
CA SER A 27 23.84 -13.80 -15.64
C SER A 27 25.21 -14.25 -16.20
N ASN A 28 26.18 -14.49 -15.34
CA ASN A 28 27.52 -14.99 -15.73
C ASN A 28 27.64 -16.51 -15.64
N ASP A 29 26.57 -17.23 -15.32
CA ASP A 29 26.57 -18.69 -15.32
C ASP A 29 26.69 -19.19 -16.78
N PRO A 30 27.77 -19.94 -17.13
CA PRO A 30 28.00 -20.42 -18.49
C PRO A 30 26.98 -21.44 -19.00
N ASP A 31 26.15 -22.00 -18.10
CA ASP A 31 25.09 -22.95 -18.43
C ASP A 31 23.77 -22.26 -18.80
N ILE A 32 23.68 -20.93 -18.73
CA ILE A 32 22.52 -20.17 -19.20
C ILE A 32 22.75 -19.80 -20.66
N GLU A 33 22.16 -20.57 -21.56
CA GLU A 33 21.99 -20.12 -22.93
C GLU A 33 21.02 -18.92 -22.94
N VAL A 34 21.57 -17.72 -23.13
CA VAL A 34 20.79 -16.50 -23.41
C VAL A 34 20.25 -16.62 -24.84
N GLY A 35 19.37 -17.59 -25.07
CA GLY A 35 18.66 -17.75 -26.33
C GLY A 35 17.39 -16.89 -26.33
N SER A 36 17.01 -16.44 -27.52
CA SER A 36 15.81 -15.64 -27.80
C SER A 36 14.46 -16.27 -27.36
N ASN A 37 14.47 -17.44 -26.73
CA ASN A 37 13.31 -18.21 -26.31
C ASN A 37 12.98 -18.10 -24.80
N VAL A 38 13.68 -17.25 -24.05
CA VAL A 38 13.37 -16.99 -22.62
C VAL A 38 12.08 -16.17 -22.46
N TYR A 39 11.58 -15.62 -23.55
CA TYR A 39 10.25 -14.97 -23.62
C TYR A 39 9.24 -15.90 -24.27
N ASP A 40 8.93 -17.00 -23.57
CA ASP A 40 7.80 -17.84 -23.95
C ASP A 40 6.47 -17.11 -23.66
N ASP A 41 5.44 -17.46 -24.44
CA ASP A 41 4.09 -16.84 -24.39
C ASP A 41 3.45 -16.78 -22.98
N GLY A 42 3.93 -17.58 -22.01
CA GLY A 42 3.53 -17.53 -20.62
C GLY A 42 3.86 -16.20 -19.94
N VAL A 43 5.08 -15.68 -20.14
CA VAL A 43 5.52 -14.39 -19.56
C VAL A 43 4.79 -13.21 -20.19
N ARG A 44 4.43 -13.32 -21.48
CA ARG A 44 3.59 -12.31 -22.14
C ARG A 44 2.14 -12.31 -21.66
N LYS A 45 1.62 -13.47 -21.23
CA LYS A 45 0.27 -13.54 -20.62
C LYS A 45 0.24 -12.84 -19.26
N ASP A 46 1.26 -13.07 -18.44
CA ASP A 46 1.35 -12.42 -17.12
C ASP A 46 1.51 -10.89 -17.24
N ILE A 47 2.27 -10.42 -18.25
CA ILE A 47 2.40 -9.00 -18.55
C ILE A 47 1.09 -8.40 -19.10
N ARG A 48 0.29 -9.17 -19.87
CA ARG A 48 -1.01 -8.71 -20.36
C ARG A 48 -2.09 -8.71 -19.30
N GLU A 49 -2.02 -9.65 -18.33
CA GLU A 49 -2.93 -9.66 -17.18
C GLU A 49 -2.59 -8.52 -16.19
N GLU A 50 -1.34 -8.02 -16.18
CA GLU A 50 -0.95 -6.84 -15.42
C GLU A 50 -1.37 -5.52 -16.10
N GLU A 51 -1.51 -5.51 -17.44
CA GLU A 51 -2.05 -4.36 -18.18
C GLU A 51 -3.57 -4.19 -18.00
N ASP A 52 -4.31 -5.21 -17.60
CA ASP A 52 -5.74 -5.15 -17.28
C ASP A 52 -6.03 -4.78 -15.81
N ARG A 53 -5.00 -4.56 -14.98
CA ARG A 53 -5.23 -3.83 -13.73
C ARG A 53 -5.65 -2.42 -14.08
N PRO A 54 -6.73 -1.89 -13.46
CA PRO A 54 -7.11 -0.51 -13.70
C PRO A 54 -5.88 0.36 -13.42
N THR A 55 -5.26 0.83 -14.52
CA THR A 55 -4.23 1.86 -14.44
C THR A 55 -4.85 2.99 -13.65
N ASP A 56 -4.17 3.42 -12.59
CA ASP A 56 -4.51 4.66 -11.90
C ASP A 56 -4.77 5.70 -12.99
N THR A 57 -6.04 5.98 -13.29
CA THR A 57 -6.37 7.03 -14.26
C THR A 57 -5.79 8.32 -13.71
N ASP A 58 -5.25 9.17 -14.59
CA ASP A 58 -4.61 10.43 -14.20
C ASP A 58 -5.50 11.31 -13.29
N GLU A 59 -6.80 11.13 -13.34
CA GLU A 59 -7.78 11.78 -12.45
C GLU A 59 -7.67 11.30 -11.00
N ASN A 60 -7.38 10.00 -10.76
CA ASN A 60 -7.23 9.44 -9.41
C ASN A 60 -5.88 9.80 -8.76
N VAL A 61 -4.83 9.99 -9.55
CA VAL A 61 -3.47 10.30 -9.04
C VAL A 61 -3.39 11.68 -8.36
N ASN A 62 -4.34 12.57 -8.62
CA ASN A 62 -4.29 13.96 -8.16
C ASN A 62 -5.19 14.28 -6.96
N ARG A 63 -5.99 13.33 -6.44
CA ARG A 63 -6.94 13.58 -5.33
C ARG A 63 -6.24 14.17 -4.11
N ILE A 64 -5.27 13.45 -3.56
CA ILE A 64 -4.54 13.85 -2.35
C ILE A 64 -3.61 15.03 -2.63
N ARG A 65 -2.97 15.06 -3.79
CA ARG A 65 -2.14 16.20 -4.21
C ARG A 65 -2.94 17.48 -4.24
N GLY A 66 -4.18 17.45 -4.76
CA GLY A 66 -5.09 18.58 -4.72
C GLY A 66 -5.34 19.10 -3.29
N VAL A 67 -5.50 18.20 -2.32
CA VAL A 67 -5.63 18.55 -0.90
C VAL A 67 -4.34 19.18 -0.38
N VAL A 68 -3.18 18.57 -0.64
CA VAL A 68 -1.86 19.11 -0.22
C VAL A 68 -1.66 20.52 -0.75
N ASP A 69 -1.97 20.76 -2.02
CA ASP A 69 -1.79 22.08 -2.67
C ASP A 69 -2.79 23.11 -2.15
N SER A 70 -4.04 22.71 -1.92
CA SER A 70 -5.09 23.59 -1.40
C SER A 70 -4.81 24.05 0.04
N LEU A 71 -4.30 23.16 0.86
CA LEU A 71 -3.93 23.47 2.25
C LEU A 71 -2.60 24.25 2.32
N GLY A 72 -1.68 24.00 1.39
CA GLY A 72 -0.40 24.68 1.27
C GLY A 72 0.34 24.79 2.59
N ARG A 73 0.85 26.00 2.93
CA ARG A 73 1.53 26.25 4.19
C ARG A 73 0.60 26.26 5.42
N ARG A 74 -0.71 26.31 5.23
CA ARG A 74 -1.69 26.36 6.33
C ARG A 74 -1.76 25.02 7.07
N ASN A 75 -1.48 23.89 6.40
CA ASN A 75 -1.57 22.55 6.99
C ASN A 75 -0.78 22.41 8.29
N ARG A 76 0.39 23.09 8.43
CA ARG A 76 1.22 23.05 9.63
C ARG A 76 0.58 23.71 10.88
N ARG A 77 -0.47 24.51 10.69
CA ARG A 77 -1.17 25.23 11.76
C ARG A 77 -2.59 24.72 11.98
N MET A 78 -3.05 23.82 11.14
CA MET A 78 -4.38 23.22 11.24
C MET A 78 -4.36 22.06 12.24
N HIS A 79 -5.51 21.81 12.86
CA HIS A 79 -5.67 20.61 13.67
C HIS A 79 -5.66 19.37 12.78
N PRO A 80 -5.04 18.25 13.19
CA PRO A 80 -5.00 17.01 12.40
C PRO A 80 -6.39 16.52 11.95
N THR A 81 -7.41 16.72 12.77
CA THR A 81 -8.81 16.36 12.42
C THR A 81 -9.36 17.18 11.25
N ASP A 82 -9.02 18.48 11.16
CA ASP A 82 -9.47 19.32 10.05
C ASP A 82 -8.79 18.91 8.75
N ILE A 83 -7.51 18.54 8.83
CA ILE A 83 -6.76 18.01 7.70
C ILE A 83 -7.32 16.66 7.25
N MET A 84 -7.61 15.78 8.21
CA MET A 84 -8.25 14.48 7.93
C MET A 84 -9.62 14.66 7.28
N GLN A 85 -10.42 15.63 7.75
CA GLN A 85 -11.72 15.94 7.15
C GLN A 85 -11.56 16.41 5.69
N ALA A 86 -10.59 17.26 5.41
CA ALA A 86 -10.30 17.69 4.04
C ALA A 86 -9.85 16.51 3.16
N LEU A 87 -9.03 15.60 3.72
CA LEU A 87 -8.57 14.41 3.02
C LEU A 87 -9.72 13.48 2.67
N ILE A 88 -10.56 13.08 3.63
CA ILE A 88 -11.68 12.15 3.39
C ILE A 88 -12.76 12.74 2.48
N THR A 89 -12.88 14.08 2.40
CA THR A 89 -13.79 14.73 1.47
C THR A 89 -13.34 14.61 0.00
N ALA A 90 -12.04 14.44 -0.22
CA ALA A 90 -11.46 14.26 -1.55
C ALA A 90 -11.36 12.78 -1.97
N LEU A 91 -11.70 11.85 -1.09
CA LEU A 91 -11.61 10.40 -1.31
C LEU A 91 -13.00 9.78 -1.35
N ASP A 92 -13.14 8.71 -2.13
CA ASP A 92 -14.36 7.92 -2.15
C ASP A 92 -14.34 6.87 -1.04
N PRO A 93 -15.46 6.69 -0.30
CA PRO A 93 -15.56 5.64 0.68
C PRO A 93 -15.57 4.26 0.01
N VAL A 94 -14.85 3.33 0.59
CA VAL A 94 -14.82 1.93 0.13
C VAL A 94 -15.99 1.17 0.74
N GLU A 95 -16.74 0.48 -0.09
CA GLU A 95 -17.79 -0.44 0.35
C GLU A 95 -17.18 -1.78 0.76
N GLY A 96 -17.55 -2.28 1.94
CA GLY A 96 -17.16 -3.60 2.42
C GLY A 96 -15.89 -3.63 3.26
N MET A 97 -15.27 -4.80 3.28
CA MET A 97 -14.05 -5.05 4.08
C MET A 97 -12.80 -4.56 3.34
N PRO A 98 -11.75 -4.16 4.10
CA PRO A 98 -10.47 -3.82 3.48
C PRO A 98 -9.88 -5.05 2.78
N GLN A 99 -9.02 -4.82 1.79
CA GLN A 99 -8.31 -5.88 1.06
C GLN A 99 -6.84 -5.90 1.46
N PRO A 100 -6.20 -7.08 1.54
CA PRO A 100 -4.75 -7.18 1.71
C PRO A 100 -4.00 -6.42 0.61
N ASP A 101 -2.79 -5.98 0.93
CA ASP A 101 -1.86 -5.26 0.05
C ASP A 101 -2.35 -3.90 -0.46
N LYS A 102 -3.44 -3.36 0.14
CA LYS A 102 -3.95 -2.02 -0.14
C LYS A 102 -3.73 -1.06 1.03
N TYR A 103 -3.62 0.23 0.71
CA TYR A 103 -3.49 1.29 1.69
C TYR A 103 -4.86 1.90 2.00
N TYR A 104 -5.08 2.19 3.29
CA TYR A 104 -6.31 2.82 3.76
C TYR A 104 -6.03 3.89 4.81
N THR A 105 -6.92 4.88 4.86
CA THR A 105 -7.05 5.80 5.98
C THR A 105 -8.50 5.82 6.46
N TYR A 106 -8.70 6.13 7.74
CA TYR A 106 -10.00 6.14 8.39
C TYR A 106 -9.92 6.83 9.75
N ILE A 107 -11.07 7.07 10.39
CA ILE A 107 -11.13 7.53 11.78
C ILE A 107 -11.25 6.31 12.70
N TYR A 108 -10.34 6.21 13.66
CA TYR A 108 -10.24 5.09 14.58
C TYR A 108 -10.38 5.55 16.04
N ASN A 109 -11.30 4.95 16.77
CA ASN A 109 -11.55 5.23 18.18
C ASN A 109 -11.36 3.96 19.00
N ALA A 110 -10.14 3.76 19.53
CA ALA A 110 -9.84 2.62 20.38
C ALA A 110 -10.73 2.62 21.64
N LYS A 111 -11.29 1.46 21.97
CA LYS A 111 -12.11 1.26 23.17
C LYS A 111 -11.32 0.68 24.34
N THR A 112 -10.16 0.09 24.07
CA THR A 112 -9.29 -0.48 25.11
C THR A 112 -8.74 0.64 26.00
N PRO A 113 -8.96 0.58 27.34
CA PRO A 113 -8.46 1.60 28.26
C PRO A 113 -6.92 1.65 28.28
N ASN A 114 -6.36 2.81 28.59
CA ASN A 114 -4.93 3.04 28.77
C ASN A 114 -4.04 2.71 27.56
N ILE A 115 -4.63 2.60 26.37
CA ILE A 115 -3.88 2.40 25.13
C ILE A 115 -3.68 3.73 24.41
N ARG A 116 -2.47 3.95 23.93
CA ARG A 116 -2.17 5.06 23.01
C ARG A 116 -2.44 4.61 21.57
N TYR A 117 -3.20 5.38 20.82
CA TYR A 117 -3.56 5.10 19.46
C TYR A 117 -3.50 6.36 18.59
N ASP A 118 -3.44 6.15 17.28
CA ASP A 118 -3.60 7.20 16.28
C ASP A 118 -5.07 7.22 15.84
N GLN A 119 -5.72 8.36 15.97
CA GLN A 119 -7.12 8.53 15.57
C GLN A 119 -7.29 8.54 14.05
N HIS A 120 -6.26 8.88 13.30
CA HIS A 120 -6.28 8.97 11.84
C HIS A 120 -5.19 8.09 11.23
N PRO A 121 -5.27 6.76 11.37
CA PRO A 121 -4.22 5.89 10.89
C PRO A 121 -4.15 5.86 9.37
N LEU A 122 -2.93 5.85 8.84
CA LEU A 122 -2.62 5.51 7.46
C LEU A 122 -1.92 4.15 7.48
N VAL A 123 -2.51 3.15 6.84
CA VAL A 123 -2.10 1.75 6.99
C VAL A 123 -1.99 1.02 5.66
N LEU A 124 -1.07 0.06 5.60
CA LEU A 124 -1.02 -0.99 4.58
C LEU A 124 -1.58 -2.28 5.19
N VAL A 125 -2.68 -2.79 4.66
CA VAL A 125 -3.33 -3.98 5.18
C VAL A 125 -2.52 -5.23 4.83
N SER A 126 -2.25 -6.07 5.84
CA SER A 126 -1.52 -7.33 5.68
C SER A 126 -2.46 -8.54 5.69
N SER A 127 -3.47 -8.53 6.57
CA SER A 127 -4.42 -9.64 6.66
C SER A 127 -5.77 -9.16 7.18
N VAL A 128 -6.84 -9.82 6.77
CA VAL A 128 -8.22 -9.49 7.09
C VAL A 128 -8.89 -10.68 7.78
N GLY A 129 -9.61 -10.41 8.85
CA GLY A 129 -10.37 -11.40 9.63
C GLY A 129 -11.80 -10.93 9.88
N THR A 130 -12.58 -11.75 10.56
CA THR A 130 -14.02 -11.50 10.87
C THR A 130 -14.23 -10.35 11.84
N GLU A 131 -13.31 -10.13 12.78
CA GLU A 131 -13.43 -9.09 13.83
C GLU A 131 -12.66 -7.80 13.51
N GLY A 132 -11.76 -7.85 12.52
CA GLY A 132 -10.89 -6.74 12.17
C GLY A 132 -9.76 -7.18 11.24
N PHE A 133 -8.74 -6.36 11.13
CA PHE A 133 -7.59 -6.63 10.25
C PHE A 133 -6.28 -6.27 10.94
N THR A 134 -5.18 -6.85 10.43
CA THR A 134 -3.82 -6.49 10.81
C THR A 134 -3.20 -5.69 9.69
N ALA A 135 -2.55 -4.59 10.03
CA ALA A 135 -1.96 -3.71 9.05
C ALA A 135 -0.66 -3.07 9.58
N PHE A 136 0.22 -2.72 8.66
CA PHE A 136 1.38 -1.89 8.96
C PHE A 136 0.97 -0.42 9.01
N SER A 137 1.06 0.19 10.19
CA SER A 137 0.82 1.62 10.36
C SER A 137 2.02 2.42 9.89
N LEU A 138 1.83 3.32 8.91
CA LEU A 138 2.89 4.15 8.36
C LEU A 138 3.34 5.22 9.36
N HIS A 139 2.42 5.76 10.18
CA HIS A 139 2.75 6.75 11.21
C HIS A 139 3.55 6.15 12.37
N TRP A 140 3.19 4.93 12.82
CA TRP A 140 3.88 4.22 13.90
C TRP A 140 5.08 3.40 13.42
N ARG A 141 5.14 3.07 12.12
CA ARG A 141 6.12 2.17 11.49
C ARG A 141 6.15 0.78 12.14
N MET A 142 4.98 0.25 12.44
CA MET A 142 4.83 -1.06 13.08
C MET A 142 3.52 -1.73 12.70
N MET A 143 3.48 -3.06 12.83
CA MET A 143 2.24 -3.83 12.68
C MET A 143 1.30 -3.58 13.84
N ARG A 144 0.01 -3.39 13.53
CA ARG A 144 -1.06 -3.20 14.51
C ARG A 144 -2.31 -3.96 14.08
N LYS A 145 -3.09 -4.40 15.08
CA LYS A 145 -4.43 -4.95 14.86
C LYS A 145 -5.46 -3.84 15.06
N TYR A 146 -6.42 -3.77 14.16
CA TYR A 146 -7.56 -2.85 14.19
C TYR A 146 -8.84 -3.65 14.16
N THR A 147 -9.82 -3.30 15.00
CA THR A 147 -11.11 -3.98 15.09
C THR A 147 -12.20 -3.16 14.43
N TYR A 148 -13.11 -3.80 13.70
CA TYR A 148 -14.19 -3.10 13.00
C TYR A 148 -15.08 -2.24 13.92
N PRO A 149 -15.46 -2.65 15.15
CA PRO A 149 -16.27 -1.83 16.04
C PRO A 149 -15.60 -0.54 16.54
N GLU A 150 -14.30 -0.40 16.34
CA GLU A 150 -13.51 0.79 16.71
C GLU A 150 -13.28 1.74 15.54
N ILE A 151 -13.65 1.35 14.31
CA ILE A 151 -13.60 2.21 13.13
C ILE A 151 -14.85 3.11 13.16
N ALA A 152 -14.61 4.42 13.21
CA ALA A 152 -15.66 5.44 13.38
C ALA A 152 -16.04 6.17 12.08
N SER A 153 -15.48 5.78 10.96
CA SER A 153 -15.81 6.29 9.62
C SER A 153 -15.85 5.16 8.60
N SER A 154 -16.13 5.46 7.34
CA SER A 154 -15.80 4.56 6.23
C SER A 154 -14.28 4.36 6.13
N LEU A 155 -13.87 3.32 5.42
CA LEU A 155 -12.50 3.15 4.96
C LEU A 155 -12.32 3.93 3.66
N TYR A 156 -11.18 4.57 3.49
CA TYR A 156 -10.83 5.33 2.28
C TYR A 156 -9.55 4.75 1.72
N GLU A 157 -9.62 4.24 0.50
CA GLU A 157 -8.46 3.66 -0.19
C GLU A 157 -7.52 4.77 -0.66
N ILE A 158 -6.23 4.57 -0.41
CA ILE A 158 -5.13 5.41 -0.88
C ILE A 158 -4.36 4.60 -1.91
N TYR A 159 -4.22 5.12 -3.12
CA TYR A 159 -3.44 4.42 -4.14
C TYR A 159 -1.93 4.48 -3.83
N PRO A 160 -1.13 3.48 -4.23
CA PRO A 160 0.30 3.47 -3.98
C PRO A 160 1.02 4.75 -4.42
N SER A 161 0.61 5.33 -5.55
CA SER A 161 1.11 6.61 -6.08
C SER A 161 0.82 7.82 -5.18
N GLU A 162 -0.27 7.76 -4.38
CA GLU A 162 -0.72 8.85 -3.51
C GLU A 162 -0.12 8.80 -2.09
N VAL A 163 0.48 7.67 -1.70
CA VAL A 163 0.98 7.46 -0.32
C VAL A 163 1.98 8.54 0.10
N SER A 164 2.86 8.94 -0.81
CA SER A 164 3.85 9.99 -0.51
C SER A 164 3.20 11.35 -0.23
N ASP A 165 2.14 11.70 -0.95
CA ASP A 165 1.40 12.93 -0.74
C ASP A 165 0.54 12.86 0.54
N ALA A 166 -0.07 11.70 0.83
CA ALA A 166 -0.78 11.46 2.09
C ALA A 166 0.13 11.62 3.31
N LEU A 167 1.36 11.11 3.26
CA LEU A 167 2.35 11.26 4.34
C LEU A 167 2.86 12.71 4.52
N ARG A 168 2.68 13.58 3.54
CA ARG A 168 2.99 15.02 3.67
C ARG A 168 1.93 15.77 4.48
N LEU A 169 0.73 15.21 4.59
CA LEU A 169 -0.35 15.78 5.40
C LEU A 169 -0.15 15.35 6.86
N PRO A 170 -0.07 16.28 7.83
CA PRO A 170 0.06 15.96 9.25
C PRO A 170 -1.28 15.50 9.84
N THR A 171 -1.82 14.40 9.36
CA THR A 171 -3.09 13.81 9.80
C THR A 171 -2.97 12.99 11.07
N ALA A 172 -1.76 12.51 11.42
CA ALA A 172 -1.55 11.70 12.61
C ALA A 172 -2.01 12.43 13.90
N TYR A 173 -2.91 11.79 14.65
CA TYR A 173 -3.45 12.36 15.88
C TYR A 173 -3.46 11.31 16.99
N TYR A 174 -2.54 11.48 17.94
CA TYR A 174 -2.29 10.53 19.00
C TYR A 174 -3.10 10.83 20.25
N LEU A 175 -3.99 9.92 20.61
CA LEU A 175 -4.82 9.97 21.78
C LEU A 175 -4.46 8.83 22.74
N THR A 176 -4.81 9.02 24.02
CA THR A 176 -4.83 7.94 25.01
C THR A 176 -6.27 7.74 25.42
N ASN A 177 -6.77 6.51 25.32
CA ASN A 177 -8.09 6.17 25.78
C ASN A 177 -8.03 5.97 27.30
N ASN A 178 -8.71 6.84 28.05
CA ASN A 178 -8.78 6.83 29.53
C ASN A 178 -10.01 6.04 30.01
#